data_0cba1f841da106d7e5d0b46f072cf477
#
_entry.id   0cba1f841da106d7e5d0b46f072cf477
#
_cell.length_a   1.000
_cell.length_b   1.000
_cell.length_c   1.000
_cell.angle_alpha   90.00
_cell.angle_beta   90.00
_cell.angle_gamma   90.00
#
_symmetry.space_group_name_H-M   'P 1'
#
loop_
_entity.id
_entity.type
_entity.pdbx_description
1 polymer ?
#
loop_
_entity_poly.entity_id
_entity_poly.type
_entity_poly.pdbx_seq_one_letter_code
_entity_poly.pdbx_strand_id
1 'polypeptide(L)'
;MLFRIIKNIPLILLLSLIGVNIQSCKNESIDQNYADNDNDGYYDLIDNCPFQSNPDQNDSNGDGIGDTCSDMDEDGIIDIEDNCPANFNPNQEDNDGDGIGDTCDLVDFTSLPCVNGLAGEYPCNGYSLLGHLSIEDLSINFEENTRVNDSWGWKDPITGKEYAIVGLSSHTSFVDMSDPDNLLLIGILPTASVNSIWRDIKVYNNHAYIVSEASNHGMQIFDLTRLRNTENIPSVFNADSHFTGFGRAHNIVINEDTGYAYPVGNQDPGRNFNRDPGHEGGLFDGGPMFVNIQNPTAPILEGGFSNTGYCHDAQAVIYDGPDSDHIGKEIIIGSNAQHVDIVDVTDKSNPIL
;
A
#
# COMPACT_ATOMS: atom_id res chain seq x y z
N MET A 1 36.63 13.49 10.82
CA MET A 1 37.85 13.47 9.99
C MET A 1 37.35 13.58 8.55
N LEU A 2 37.23 14.74 8.17
CA LEU A 2 37.79 15.63 7.13
C LEU A 2 38.28 14.89 5.86
N PHE A 3 37.68 15.26 4.71
CA PHE A 3 38.34 15.66 3.46
C PHE A 3 37.27 16.15 2.49
N ARG A 4 37.20 17.29 2.22
CA ARG A 4 37.65 18.50 1.50
C ARG A 4 37.88 18.28 -0.01
N ILE A 5 36.98 18.86 -0.75
CA ILE A 5 36.92 19.64 -1.99
C ILE A 5 38.30 20.00 -2.59
N ILE A 6 38.50 19.77 -3.90
CA ILE A 6 39.36 20.62 -4.72
C ILE A 6 38.62 21.02 -6.01
N LYS A 7 38.55 22.33 -6.20
CA LYS A 7 38.05 23.04 -7.39
C LYS A 7 39.21 23.39 -8.32
N ASN A 8 38.92 23.32 -9.62
CA ASN A 8 39.39 24.16 -10.73
C ASN A 8 40.87 24.65 -10.76
N ILE A 9 41.57 24.28 -11.85
CA ILE A 9 42.67 25.06 -12.41
C ILE A 9 42.47 25.13 -13.94
N PRO A 10 42.57 26.31 -14.57
CA PRO A 10 42.43 26.48 -16.01
C PRO A 10 43.76 26.25 -16.73
N LEU A 11 43.72 25.62 -17.90
CA LEU A 11 44.84 25.40 -18.77
C LEU A 11 45.05 26.63 -19.67
N ILE A 12 46.15 27.34 -19.48
CA ILE A 12 46.64 28.42 -20.35
C ILE A 12 47.77 27.85 -21.24
N LEU A 13 47.59 28.08 -22.53
CA LEU A 13 48.53 28.10 -23.64
C LEU A 13 50.03 27.88 -23.36
N LEU A 14 50.61 26.96 -24.14
CA LEU A 14 51.99 27.09 -24.58
C LEU A 14 52.08 26.74 -26.07
N LEU A 15 52.22 27.76 -26.93
CA LEU A 15 52.62 27.64 -28.30
C LEU A 15 54.13 27.37 -28.35
N SER A 16 54.59 26.30 -29.00
CA SER A 16 55.94 26.19 -29.53
C SER A 16 55.87 25.69 -30.97
N LEU A 17 56.41 26.50 -31.83
CA LEU A 17 56.60 26.34 -33.25
C LEU A 17 57.40 25.03 -33.56
N ILE A 18 56.81 24.14 -34.33
CA ILE A 18 57.55 23.23 -35.19
C ILE A 18 56.92 23.32 -36.60
N GLY A 19 57.70 23.82 -37.51
CA GLY A 19 57.32 23.89 -38.92
C GLY A 19 57.17 22.50 -39.51
N VAL A 20 56.00 22.18 -39.96
CA VAL A 20 55.71 21.02 -40.82
C VAL A 20 55.24 21.51 -42.15
N ASN A 21 55.97 21.14 -43.18
CA ASN A 21 55.65 21.38 -44.60
C ASN A 21 54.21 20.93 -44.88
N ILE A 22 53.42 21.87 -45.35
CA ILE A 22 52.10 21.59 -45.94
C ILE A 22 52.34 21.04 -47.33
N GLN A 23 52.43 19.71 -47.41
CA GLN A 23 52.32 19.03 -48.69
C GLN A 23 50.83 18.90 -49.02
N SER A 24 50.40 19.57 -50.07
CA SER A 24 49.06 19.54 -50.64
C SER A 24 48.53 18.11 -50.72
N CYS A 25 47.67 17.69 -49.80
CA CYS A 25 46.79 16.58 -50.03
C CYS A 25 45.78 17.03 -51.07
N LYS A 26 45.80 16.39 -52.23
CA LYS A 26 44.73 16.48 -53.23
C LYS A 26 43.43 16.15 -52.52
N ASN A 27 42.38 16.98 -52.81
CA ASN A 27 41.00 16.61 -52.57
C ASN A 27 40.73 15.25 -53.23
N GLU A 28 40.85 14.17 -52.47
CA GLU A 28 39.96 13.03 -52.74
C GLU A 28 38.62 13.44 -52.19
N SER A 29 37.62 13.57 -53.05
CA SER A 29 36.23 13.68 -52.70
C SER A 29 35.93 12.46 -51.79
N ILE A 30 35.84 12.69 -50.50
CA ILE A 30 35.14 11.77 -49.62
C ILE A 30 33.70 11.92 -50.06
N ASP A 31 33.28 11.05 -50.98
CA ASP A 31 31.88 10.78 -51.22
C ASP A 31 31.43 9.99 -49.98
N GLN A 32 31.27 10.70 -48.88
CA GLN A 32 30.54 10.16 -47.75
C GLN A 32 29.09 10.11 -48.22
N ASN A 33 28.69 8.94 -48.67
CA ASN A 33 27.32 8.60 -48.94
C ASN A 33 26.61 8.68 -47.59
N TYR A 34 26.09 9.84 -47.24
CA TYR A 34 25.22 10.04 -46.08
C TYR A 34 23.88 9.36 -46.45
N ALA A 35 23.81 8.06 -46.19
CA ALA A 35 22.58 7.33 -46.34
C ALA A 35 21.59 7.85 -45.30
N ASP A 36 20.35 8.03 -45.69
CA ASP A 36 19.18 8.28 -44.90
C ASP A 36 18.14 7.29 -45.44
N ASN A 37 18.14 6.09 -44.88
CA ASN A 37 17.44 4.94 -45.46
C ASN A 37 15.93 5.01 -45.29
N ASP A 38 15.44 5.72 -44.28
CA ASP A 38 14.01 5.87 -43.96
C ASP A 38 13.46 7.25 -44.32
N ASN A 39 14.35 8.19 -44.75
CA ASN A 39 14.04 9.53 -45.19
C ASN A 39 13.39 10.42 -44.13
N ASP A 40 13.84 10.33 -42.90
CA ASP A 40 13.32 11.11 -41.79
C ASP A 40 14.08 12.43 -41.54
N GLY A 41 15.25 12.59 -42.21
CA GLY A 41 16.08 13.78 -42.14
C GLY A 41 17.34 13.62 -41.33
N TYR A 42 17.57 12.47 -40.71
CA TYR A 42 18.80 12.07 -40.07
C TYR A 42 19.55 11.06 -40.91
N TYR A 43 20.87 11.11 -40.88
CA TYR A 43 21.68 10.12 -41.59
C TYR A 43 21.86 8.88 -40.74
N ASP A 44 21.85 7.69 -41.31
CA ASP A 44 21.95 6.39 -40.63
C ASP A 44 23.04 6.32 -39.57
N LEU A 45 24.12 7.10 -39.68
CA LEU A 45 25.24 7.11 -38.74
C LEU A 45 24.93 7.82 -37.43
N ILE A 46 23.96 8.73 -37.44
CA ILE A 46 23.57 9.58 -36.31
C ILE A 46 22.10 9.41 -35.92
N ASP A 47 21.43 8.54 -36.64
CA ASP A 47 20.03 8.18 -36.46
C ASP A 47 19.94 7.06 -35.45
N ASN A 48 19.09 7.22 -34.42
CA ASN A 48 18.86 6.20 -33.41
C ASN A 48 17.86 5.11 -33.84
N CYS A 49 17.23 5.27 -35.07
CA CYS A 49 16.41 4.25 -35.73
C CYS A 49 16.67 4.21 -37.26
N PRO A 50 17.86 3.84 -37.78
CA PRO A 50 18.28 4.06 -39.15
C PRO A 50 17.43 3.43 -40.28
N PHE A 51 16.41 2.68 -39.93
CA PHE A 51 15.52 1.98 -40.89
C PHE A 51 14.05 2.26 -40.63
N GLN A 52 13.74 3.08 -39.62
CA GLN A 52 12.36 3.41 -39.25
C GLN A 52 12.24 4.89 -38.86
N SER A 53 11.52 5.63 -39.70
CA SER A 53 11.40 7.08 -39.64
C SER A 53 10.92 7.57 -38.25
N ASN A 54 11.79 8.33 -37.57
CA ASN A 54 11.54 8.95 -36.29
C ASN A 54 12.16 10.35 -36.20
N PRO A 55 11.63 11.34 -36.93
CA PRO A 55 12.22 12.68 -37.04
C PRO A 55 12.37 13.43 -35.72
N ASP A 56 11.77 12.96 -34.63
CA ASP A 56 11.89 13.50 -33.29
C ASP A 56 13.07 12.91 -32.50
N GLN A 57 13.65 11.79 -32.97
CA GLN A 57 14.80 11.12 -32.40
C GLN A 57 14.64 10.85 -30.88
N ASN A 58 13.41 10.56 -30.42
CA ASN A 58 13.13 10.26 -29.04
C ASN A 58 13.82 8.96 -28.60
N ASP A 59 14.48 9.01 -27.44
CA ASP A 59 15.15 7.91 -26.77
C ASP A 59 14.93 8.13 -25.27
N SER A 60 13.83 7.56 -24.77
CA SER A 60 13.34 7.83 -23.39
C SER A 60 14.18 7.15 -22.32
N ASN A 61 14.85 6.03 -22.65
CA ASN A 61 15.69 5.29 -21.72
C ASN A 61 17.19 5.65 -21.82
N GLY A 62 17.61 6.33 -22.91
CA GLY A 62 18.98 6.81 -23.10
C GLY A 62 19.98 5.73 -23.50
N ASP A 63 19.54 4.64 -24.12
CA ASP A 63 20.40 3.53 -24.54
C ASP A 63 20.99 3.71 -25.94
N GLY A 64 20.54 4.72 -26.69
CA GLY A 64 21.00 5.05 -28.03
C GLY A 64 20.17 4.40 -29.13
N ILE A 65 19.10 3.69 -28.82
CA ILE A 65 18.08 3.16 -29.72
C ILE A 65 16.84 4.03 -29.56
N GLY A 66 16.26 4.49 -30.67
CA GLY A 66 15.05 5.32 -30.57
C GLY A 66 13.82 4.54 -30.14
N ASP A 67 12.94 5.20 -29.36
CA ASP A 67 11.69 4.60 -28.85
C ASP A 67 10.86 3.93 -29.96
N THR A 68 10.95 4.42 -31.18
CA THR A 68 10.19 3.93 -32.33
C THR A 68 10.67 2.57 -32.85
N CYS A 69 11.91 2.17 -32.55
CA CYS A 69 12.52 0.94 -33.06
C CYS A 69 13.13 0.09 -31.92
N SER A 70 12.94 0.48 -30.67
CA SER A 70 13.36 -0.31 -29.51
C SER A 70 12.55 -1.61 -29.44
N ASP A 71 13.25 -2.73 -29.21
CA ASP A 71 12.71 -4.07 -28.96
C ASP A 71 13.59 -4.67 -27.87
N MET A 72 13.17 -4.47 -26.61
CA MET A 72 13.98 -4.70 -25.42
C MET A 72 14.24 -6.19 -25.16
N ASP A 73 13.31 -7.06 -25.51
CA ASP A 73 13.38 -8.51 -25.25
C ASP A 73 13.70 -9.32 -26.53
N GLU A 74 13.87 -8.63 -27.67
CA GLU A 74 14.28 -9.19 -28.96
C GLU A 74 13.28 -10.23 -29.53
N ASP A 75 11.98 -10.07 -29.27
CA ASP A 75 10.95 -10.99 -29.76
C ASP A 75 10.42 -10.63 -31.17
N GLY A 76 10.81 -9.47 -31.68
CA GLY A 76 10.47 -8.96 -33.02
C GLY A 76 9.27 -8.02 -33.03
N ILE A 77 8.74 -7.67 -31.87
CA ILE A 77 7.71 -6.64 -31.68
C ILE A 77 8.37 -5.44 -30.99
N ILE A 78 8.18 -4.24 -31.52
CA ILE A 78 8.78 -3.04 -30.90
C ILE A 78 8.05 -2.68 -29.61
N ASP A 79 8.80 -2.16 -28.62
CA ASP A 79 8.31 -1.89 -27.25
C ASP A 79 6.98 -1.11 -27.19
N ILE A 80 6.75 -0.19 -28.15
CA ILE A 80 5.51 0.62 -28.20
C ILE A 80 4.29 -0.14 -28.77
N GLU A 81 4.51 -1.26 -29.42
CA GLU A 81 3.46 -2.14 -29.97
C GLU A 81 3.37 -3.46 -29.21
N ASP A 82 4.37 -3.72 -28.34
CA ASP A 82 4.48 -4.94 -27.55
C ASP A 82 3.63 -4.87 -26.28
N ASN A 83 2.81 -5.89 -26.08
CA ASN A 83 2.01 -6.02 -24.86
C ASN A 83 2.81 -6.58 -23.66
N CYS A 84 4.09 -6.98 -23.88
CA CYS A 84 5.05 -7.39 -22.84
C CYS A 84 6.48 -6.91 -23.10
N PRO A 85 6.82 -5.61 -23.16
CA PRO A 85 8.07 -5.06 -23.69
C PRO A 85 9.38 -5.55 -23.06
N ALA A 86 9.35 -6.36 -22.05
CA ALA A 86 10.52 -6.91 -21.35
C ALA A 86 10.48 -8.45 -21.24
N ASN A 87 9.52 -9.11 -21.88
CA ASN A 87 9.29 -10.54 -21.74
C ASN A 87 8.94 -11.16 -23.10
N PHE A 88 9.89 -11.85 -23.72
CA PHE A 88 9.78 -12.48 -25.04
C PHE A 88 8.43 -13.20 -25.26
N ASN A 89 7.56 -12.63 -26.09
CA ASN A 89 6.23 -13.17 -26.41
C ASN A 89 5.77 -12.85 -27.84
N PRO A 90 6.47 -13.32 -28.88
CA PRO A 90 6.22 -12.96 -30.27
C PRO A 90 4.83 -13.33 -30.80
N ASN A 91 4.04 -14.08 -30.05
CA ASN A 91 2.65 -14.41 -30.36
C ASN A 91 1.65 -13.38 -29.84
N GLN A 92 2.07 -12.47 -28.94
CA GLN A 92 1.26 -11.38 -28.38
C GLN A 92 -0.09 -11.87 -27.82
N GLU A 93 -0.10 -13.09 -27.22
CA GLU A 93 -1.31 -13.62 -26.59
C GLU A 93 -1.72 -12.73 -25.41
N ASP A 94 -3.00 -12.39 -25.35
CA ASP A 94 -3.68 -11.57 -24.36
C ASP A 94 -5.10 -12.15 -24.23
N ASN A 95 -5.26 -13.09 -23.30
CA ASN A 95 -6.48 -13.89 -23.18
C ASN A 95 -7.64 -13.11 -22.58
N ASP A 96 -7.37 -12.11 -21.76
CA ASP A 96 -8.41 -11.30 -21.09
C ASP A 96 -8.67 -9.96 -21.80
N GLY A 97 -7.79 -9.56 -22.74
CA GLY A 97 -7.96 -8.40 -23.59
C GLY A 97 -7.73 -7.06 -22.88
N ASP A 98 -6.91 -7.05 -21.83
CA ASP A 98 -6.61 -5.85 -21.06
C ASP A 98 -5.45 -5.01 -21.66
N GLY A 99 -4.73 -5.58 -22.63
CA GLY A 99 -3.62 -4.94 -23.33
C GLY A 99 -2.26 -5.29 -22.73
N ILE A 100 -2.20 -6.17 -21.72
CA ILE A 100 -0.98 -6.77 -21.19
C ILE A 100 -0.92 -8.21 -21.69
N GLY A 101 0.21 -8.65 -22.22
CA GLY A 101 0.31 -10.00 -22.77
C GLY A 101 0.42 -11.06 -21.67
N ASP A 102 -0.17 -12.24 -21.89
CA ASP A 102 -0.20 -13.38 -20.95
C ASP A 102 1.18 -13.74 -20.36
N THR A 103 2.26 -13.44 -21.07
CA THR A 103 3.64 -13.77 -20.66
C THR A 103 4.15 -12.86 -19.54
N CYS A 104 3.74 -11.61 -19.53
CA CYS A 104 4.12 -10.60 -18.52
C CYS A 104 2.93 -10.17 -17.66
N ASP A 105 1.75 -10.51 -18.08
CA ASP A 105 0.60 -10.42 -17.23
C ASP A 105 0.72 -11.51 -16.16
N LEU A 106 1.17 -11.08 -15.00
CA LEU A 106 1.22 -11.96 -13.81
C LEU A 106 -0.18 -12.29 -13.29
N VAL A 107 -1.18 -11.85 -14.03
CA VAL A 107 -2.57 -11.86 -13.65
C VAL A 107 -3.40 -12.25 -14.86
N ASP A 108 -3.33 -13.51 -15.26
CA ASP A 108 -4.36 -14.12 -16.12
C ASP A 108 -5.66 -14.17 -15.31
N PHE A 109 -6.31 -13.01 -15.19
CA PHE A 109 -7.56 -12.88 -14.47
C PHE A 109 -8.66 -13.58 -15.26
N THR A 110 -9.02 -14.76 -14.84
CA THR A 110 -10.36 -15.29 -15.06
C THR A 110 -11.36 -14.48 -14.22
N SER A 111 -11.29 -13.14 -14.33
CA SER A 111 -12.25 -12.29 -13.68
C SER A 111 -13.65 -12.69 -14.13
N LEU A 112 -14.57 -12.82 -13.18
CA LEU A 112 -15.97 -13.00 -13.51
C LEU A 112 -16.55 -11.63 -13.93
N PRO A 113 -16.73 -11.36 -15.23
CA PRO A 113 -17.22 -10.07 -15.68
C PRO A 113 -18.64 -9.82 -15.18
N CYS A 114 -18.97 -8.56 -14.93
CA CYS A 114 -20.33 -8.17 -14.57
C CYS A 114 -21.25 -8.19 -15.79
N VAL A 115 -21.98 -9.27 -15.98
CA VAL A 115 -22.92 -9.46 -17.10
C VAL A 115 -24.33 -9.50 -16.58
N ASN A 116 -25.20 -8.61 -17.08
CA ASN A 116 -26.61 -8.53 -16.66
C ASN A 116 -26.81 -8.36 -15.13
N GLY A 117 -25.88 -7.69 -14.46
CA GLY A 117 -25.94 -7.44 -13.03
C GLY A 117 -25.41 -8.58 -12.15
N LEU A 118 -24.75 -9.57 -12.73
CA LEU A 118 -24.12 -10.67 -12.02
C LEU A 118 -22.67 -10.89 -12.50
N ALA A 119 -21.76 -11.09 -11.55
CA ALA A 119 -20.43 -11.61 -11.74
C ALA A 119 -20.40 -13.04 -11.17
N GLY A 120 -20.54 -14.06 -12.04
CA GLY A 120 -20.87 -15.41 -11.58
C GLY A 120 -22.23 -15.43 -10.86
N GLU A 121 -22.26 -15.83 -9.59
CA GLU A 121 -23.47 -15.84 -8.74
C GLU A 121 -23.65 -14.54 -7.91
N TYR A 122 -22.64 -13.63 -7.94
CA TYR A 122 -22.63 -12.44 -7.10
C TYR A 122 -23.23 -11.24 -7.82
N PRO A 123 -24.15 -10.49 -7.17
CA PRO A 123 -24.68 -9.24 -7.73
C PRO A 123 -23.56 -8.22 -7.96
N CYS A 124 -23.56 -7.58 -9.14
CA CYS A 124 -22.58 -6.58 -9.51
C CYS A 124 -23.21 -5.38 -10.21
N ASN A 125 -22.50 -4.25 -10.26
CA ASN A 125 -22.92 -3.06 -10.97
C ASN A 125 -21.72 -2.40 -11.67
N GLY A 126 -21.32 -2.96 -12.81
CA GLY A 126 -20.25 -2.42 -13.65
C GLY A 126 -18.81 -2.77 -13.21
N TYR A 127 -18.66 -3.65 -12.22
CA TYR A 127 -17.36 -4.14 -11.73
C TYR A 127 -17.29 -5.65 -11.84
N SER A 128 -16.18 -6.17 -12.32
CA SER A 128 -15.89 -7.60 -12.34
C SER A 128 -15.51 -8.09 -10.93
N LEU A 129 -15.77 -9.35 -10.63
CA LEU A 129 -15.29 -10.00 -9.41
C LEU A 129 -13.94 -10.64 -9.72
N LEU A 130 -12.89 -10.19 -9.08
CA LEU A 130 -11.53 -10.68 -9.30
C LEU A 130 -11.26 -11.98 -8.52
N GLY A 131 -11.69 -12.09 -7.30
CA GLY A 131 -11.50 -13.28 -6.49
C GLY A 131 -12.47 -13.33 -5.31
N HIS A 132 -12.68 -14.50 -4.74
CA HIS A 132 -13.56 -14.72 -3.61
C HIS A 132 -13.04 -15.84 -2.71
N LEU A 133 -13.05 -15.61 -1.40
CA LEU A 133 -12.86 -16.63 -0.37
C LEU A 133 -14.12 -16.73 0.49
N SER A 134 -14.58 -17.94 0.73
CA SER A 134 -15.65 -18.19 1.69
C SER A 134 -15.17 -17.97 3.14
N ILE A 135 -16.08 -17.89 4.10
CA ILE A 135 -15.72 -17.83 5.53
C ILE A 135 -14.94 -19.08 5.95
N GLU A 136 -15.23 -20.22 5.33
CA GLU A 136 -14.50 -21.48 5.55
C GLU A 136 -13.05 -21.37 5.09
N ASP A 137 -12.81 -20.80 3.88
CA ASP A 137 -11.47 -20.61 3.32
C ASP A 137 -10.63 -19.61 4.13
N LEU A 138 -11.28 -18.69 4.84
CA LEU A 138 -10.64 -17.74 5.76
C LEU A 138 -10.28 -18.35 7.12
N SER A 139 -10.52 -19.64 7.33
CA SER A 139 -10.36 -20.29 8.63
C SER A 139 -9.48 -21.52 8.54
N ILE A 140 -8.66 -21.79 9.57
CA ILE A 140 -7.91 -23.05 9.70
C ILE A 140 -8.82 -24.15 10.30
N ASN A 141 -9.65 -23.77 11.27
CA ASN A 141 -10.64 -24.66 11.87
C ASN A 141 -11.97 -23.91 11.86
N PHE A 142 -12.74 -24.12 10.81
CA PHE A 142 -14.02 -23.45 10.62
C PHE A 142 -15.04 -23.92 11.66
N GLU A 143 -15.75 -22.98 12.24
CA GLU A 143 -16.93 -23.20 13.09
C GLU A 143 -18.17 -22.60 12.40
N GLU A 144 -19.27 -23.33 12.32
CA GLU A 144 -20.48 -22.97 11.57
C GLU A 144 -21.06 -21.58 11.97
N ASN A 145 -20.81 -21.14 13.18
CA ASN A 145 -21.26 -19.84 13.68
C ASN A 145 -20.26 -18.70 13.50
N THR A 146 -19.14 -18.95 12.80
CA THR A 146 -18.15 -17.92 12.49
C THR A 146 -18.80 -16.82 11.66
N ARG A 147 -18.47 -15.56 11.98
CA ARG A 147 -18.92 -14.36 11.26
C ARG A 147 -17.71 -13.51 10.91
N VAL A 148 -17.78 -12.86 9.77
CA VAL A 148 -16.86 -11.79 9.35
C VAL A 148 -17.44 -10.46 9.77
N ASN A 149 -16.60 -9.53 10.18
CA ASN A 149 -17.03 -8.19 10.58
C ASN A 149 -16.31 -7.10 9.80
N ASP A 150 -15.04 -6.89 10.10
CA ASP A 150 -14.23 -5.81 9.54
C ASP A 150 -13.08 -6.32 8.70
N SER A 151 -12.55 -5.46 7.85
CA SER A 151 -11.35 -5.75 7.06
C SER A 151 -10.50 -4.51 6.86
N TRP A 152 -9.20 -4.72 6.74
CA TRP A 152 -8.23 -3.69 6.37
C TRP A 152 -7.26 -4.21 5.33
N GLY A 153 -6.54 -3.32 4.66
CA GLY A 153 -5.52 -3.66 3.67
C GLY A 153 -4.11 -3.32 4.15
N TRP A 154 -3.13 -4.07 3.68
CA TRP A 154 -1.73 -3.71 3.81
C TRP A 154 -0.98 -4.03 2.53
N LYS A 155 -0.27 -3.02 1.99
CA LYS A 155 0.67 -3.22 0.91
C LYS A 155 2.07 -3.25 1.50
N ASP A 156 2.78 -4.35 1.28
CA ASP A 156 4.15 -4.49 1.74
C ASP A 156 5.08 -3.52 0.98
N PRO A 157 5.72 -2.56 1.67
CA PRO A 157 6.55 -1.56 1.01
C PRO A 157 7.84 -2.12 0.39
N ILE A 158 8.21 -3.37 0.69
CA ILE A 158 9.44 -4.00 0.16
C ILE A 158 9.12 -4.90 -1.03
N THR A 159 8.10 -5.75 -0.91
CA THR A 159 7.77 -6.75 -1.93
C THR A 159 6.69 -6.28 -2.89
N GLY A 160 5.97 -5.19 -2.56
CA GLY A 160 4.82 -4.72 -3.31
C GLY A 160 3.56 -5.58 -3.14
N LYS A 161 3.64 -6.74 -2.49
CA LYS A 161 2.51 -7.64 -2.25
C LYS A 161 1.40 -6.98 -1.46
N GLU A 162 0.17 -7.32 -1.81
CA GLU A 162 -1.03 -6.80 -1.18
C GLU A 162 -1.74 -7.86 -0.34
N TYR A 163 -2.14 -7.46 0.87
CA TYR A 163 -2.76 -8.36 1.83
C TYR A 163 -4.09 -7.80 2.33
N ALA A 164 -5.11 -8.67 2.40
CA ALA A 164 -6.31 -8.40 3.19
C ALA A 164 -6.10 -8.92 4.62
N ILE A 165 -6.51 -8.11 5.58
CA ILE A 165 -6.55 -8.44 7.00
C ILE A 165 -8.02 -8.48 7.38
N VAL A 166 -8.55 -9.67 7.66
CA VAL A 166 -9.98 -9.89 7.80
C VAL A 166 -10.31 -10.31 9.23
N GLY A 167 -11.19 -9.57 9.89
CA GLY A 167 -11.65 -9.85 11.25
C GLY A 167 -12.79 -10.86 11.25
N LEU A 168 -12.56 -12.02 11.88
CA LEU A 168 -13.59 -13.02 12.15
C LEU A 168 -13.88 -13.10 13.65
N SER A 169 -14.98 -13.74 14.02
CA SER A 169 -15.40 -13.80 15.42
C SER A 169 -14.37 -14.46 16.34
N SER A 170 -13.61 -15.44 15.86
CA SER A 170 -12.63 -16.20 16.65
C SER A 170 -11.17 -15.84 16.37
N HIS A 171 -10.87 -15.12 15.28
CA HIS A 171 -9.51 -14.81 14.85
C HIS A 171 -9.47 -13.65 13.86
N THR A 172 -8.27 -13.26 13.47
CA THR A 172 -8.01 -12.37 12.33
C THR A 172 -7.23 -13.16 11.29
N SER A 173 -7.67 -13.13 10.03
CA SER A 173 -7.06 -13.83 8.90
C SER A 173 -6.22 -12.88 8.07
N PHE A 174 -5.10 -13.38 7.56
CA PHE A 174 -4.20 -12.66 6.66
C PHE A 174 -4.19 -13.37 5.30
N VAL A 175 -4.64 -12.68 4.27
CA VAL A 175 -4.79 -13.21 2.90
C VAL A 175 -3.86 -12.45 1.97
N ASP A 176 -2.99 -13.14 1.25
CA ASP A 176 -2.24 -12.60 0.11
C ASP A 176 -3.22 -12.45 -1.06
N MET A 177 -3.40 -11.23 -1.55
CA MET A 177 -4.28 -10.88 -2.67
C MET A 177 -3.47 -10.45 -3.89
N SER A 178 -2.15 -10.65 -3.88
CA SER A 178 -1.28 -10.18 -4.96
C SER A 178 -1.54 -10.91 -6.28
N ASP A 179 -2.09 -12.10 -6.19
CA ASP A 179 -2.63 -12.87 -7.30
C ASP A 179 -4.14 -13.08 -7.03
N PRO A 180 -5.01 -12.31 -7.68
CA PRO A 180 -6.46 -12.40 -7.43
C PRO A 180 -7.10 -13.71 -7.88
N ASP A 181 -6.49 -14.44 -8.83
CA ASP A 181 -6.96 -15.76 -9.23
C ASP A 181 -6.60 -16.84 -8.22
N ASN A 182 -5.61 -16.54 -7.36
CA ASN A 182 -5.12 -17.48 -6.36
C ASN A 182 -4.99 -16.80 -4.99
N LEU A 183 -6.10 -16.30 -4.47
CA LEU A 183 -6.16 -15.73 -3.12
C LEU A 183 -5.70 -16.76 -2.10
N LEU A 184 -4.69 -16.39 -1.28
CA LEU A 184 -4.03 -17.35 -0.42
C LEU A 184 -4.13 -16.97 1.05
N LEU A 185 -4.78 -17.81 1.87
CA LEU A 185 -4.75 -17.66 3.31
C LEU A 185 -3.33 -17.95 3.83
N ILE A 186 -2.60 -16.92 4.24
CA ILE A 186 -1.25 -17.05 4.81
C ILE A 186 -1.31 -17.59 6.24
N GLY A 187 -2.31 -17.17 6.99
CA GLY A 187 -2.52 -17.67 8.34
C GLY A 187 -3.51 -16.84 9.14
N ILE A 188 -3.65 -17.22 10.41
CA ILE A 188 -4.59 -16.59 11.33
C ILE A 188 -3.89 -16.16 12.63
N LEU A 189 -4.40 -15.09 13.24
CA LEU A 189 -4.10 -14.67 14.60
C LEU A 189 -5.34 -14.94 15.47
N PRO A 190 -5.32 -15.93 16.37
CA PRO A 190 -6.44 -16.21 17.26
C PRO A 190 -6.80 -14.99 18.13
N THR A 191 -8.09 -14.87 18.49
CA THR A 191 -8.55 -13.81 19.41
C THR A 191 -7.85 -13.89 20.75
N ALA A 192 -7.56 -12.74 21.36
CA ALA A 192 -6.88 -12.70 22.68
C ALA A 192 -7.75 -13.18 23.85
N SER A 193 -9.07 -13.27 23.63
CA SER A 193 -10.03 -13.70 24.67
C SER A 193 -11.16 -14.51 24.05
N VAL A 194 -12.39 -14.34 24.48
CA VAL A 194 -13.56 -15.05 23.95
C VAL A 194 -13.95 -14.55 22.55
N ASN A 195 -14.69 -15.37 21.80
CA ASN A 195 -15.22 -14.98 20.49
C ASN A 195 -16.15 -13.77 20.61
N SER A 196 -16.07 -12.89 19.61
CA SER A 196 -16.97 -11.74 19.46
C SER A 196 -17.24 -11.50 17.97
N ILE A 197 -18.47 -11.15 17.64
CA ILE A 197 -18.83 -10.78 16.28
C ILE A 197 -18.34 -9.38 15.89
N TRP A 198 -17.84 -8.59 16.85
CA TRP A 198 -17.35 -7.24 16.62
C TRP A 198 -15.84 -7.16 16.82
N ARG A 199 -15.15 -6.75 15.78
CA ARG A 199 -13.70 -6.57 15.74
C ARG A 199 -13.40 -5.42 14.78
N ASP A 200 -12.40 -4.60 15.09
CA ASP A 200 -11.93 -3.54 14.21
C ASP A 200 -10.41 -3.59 14.05
N ILE A 201 -9.92 -3.26 12.86
CA ILE A 201 -8.53 -3.43 12.45
C ILE A 201 -8.05 -2.18 11.77
N LYS A 202 -6.87 -1.69 12.17
CA LYS A 202 -6.13 -0.65 11.45
C LYS A 202 -4.67 -1.04 11.32
N VAL A 203 -3.99 -0.42 10.36
CA VAL A 203 -2.58 -0.65 10.10
C VAL A 203 -1.79 0.64 10.28
N TYR A 204 -0.67 0.54 10.97
CA TYR A 204 0.30 1.62 11.09
C TYR A 204 1.71 1.04 11.16
N ASN A 205 2.66 1.64 10.44
CA ASN A 205 4.09 1.26 10.46
C ASN A 205 4.32 -0.26 10.37
N ASN A 206 3.69 -0.89 9.36
CA ASN A 206 3.75 -2.34 9.09
C ASN A 206 3.23 -3.24 10.22
N HIS A 207 2.40 -2.71 11.12
CA HIS A 207 1.76 -3.49 12.16
C HIS A 207 0.24 -3.38 12.05
N ALA A 208 -0.45 -4.49 12.25
CA ALA A 208 -1.90 -4.51 12.44
C ALA A 208 -2.22 -4.31 13.92
N TYR A 209 -3.17 -3.41 14.19
CA TYR A 209 -3.73 -3.10 15.49
C TYR A 209 -5.17 -3.57 15.52
N ILE A 210 -5.48 -4.52 16.38
CA ILE A 210 -6.72 -5.26 16.35
C ILE A 210 -7.40 -5.14 17.71
N VAL A 211 -8.59 -4.55 17.72
CA VAL A 211 -9.45 -4.45 18.90
C VAL A 211 -10.69 -5.34 18.76
N SER A 212 -11.41 -5.56 19.82
CA SER A 212 -12.66 -6.32 19.80
C SER A 212 -13.57 -5.92 20.97
N GLU A 213 -14.87 -6.12 20.80
CA GLU A 213 -15.83 -6.04 21.90
C GLU A 213 -15.81 -7.25 22.85
N ALA A 214 -14.99 -8.24 22.58
CA ALA A 214 -14.78 -9.35 23.51
C ALA A 214 -14.24 -8.86 24.85
N SER A 215 -14.80 -9.34 25.94
CA SER A 215 -14.34 -8.97 27.30
C SER A 215 -12.86 -9.30 27.48
N ASN A 216 -12.10 -8.36 27.99
CA ASN A 216 -10.66 -8.47 28.24
C ASN A 216 -9.81 -8.77 26.99
N HIS A 217 -10.29 -8.36 25.80
CA HIS A 217 -9.53 -8.51 24.57
C HIS A 217 -8.34 -7.55 24.51
N GLY A 218 -8.54 -6.28 24.92
CA GLY A 218 -7.51 -5.25 24.75
C GLY A 218 -7.24 -4.96 23.27
N MET A 219 -5.96 -4.73 22.93
CA MET A 219 -5.49 -4.52 21.58
C MET A 219 -4.33 -5.47 21.26
N GLN A 220 -4.54 -6.37 20.31
CA GLN A 220 -3.47 -7.19 19.75
C GLN A 220 -2.69 -6.39 18.71
N ILE A 221 -1.38 -6.59 18.67
CA ILE A 221 -0.48 -5.95 17.69
C ILE A 221 0.31 -7.04 17.01
N PHE A 222 0.29 -7.04 15.67
CA PHE A 222 0.93 -8.05 14.84
C PHE A 222 1.84 -7.39 13.80
N ASP A 223 3.10 -7.80 13.76
CA ASP A 223 4.07 -7.37 12.76
C ASP A 223 3.77 -8.04 11.41
N LEU A 224 3.21 -7.29 10.46
CA LEU A 224 2.82 -7.76 9.13
C LEU A 224 4.01 -8.22 8.27
N THR A 225 5.22 -7.76 8.58
CA THR A 225 6.42 -8.19 7.85
C THR A 225 6.69 -9.69 8.02
N ARG A 226 6.11 -10.33 9.01
CA ARG A 226 6.18 -11.78 9.23
C ARG A 226 5.47 -12.59 8.16
N LEU A 227 4.54 -11.96 7.42
CA LEU A 227 3.81 -12.61 6.32
C LEU A 227 4.72 -12.89 5.11
N ARG A 228 5.84 -12.17 4.96
CA ARG A 228 6.76 -12.27 3.80
C ARG A 228 7.36 -13.67 3.59
N ASN A 229 7.64 -14.38 4.66
CA ASN A 229 8.41 -15.63 4.61
C ASN A 229 7.74 -16.74 5.44
N THR A 230 6.42 -16.79 5.41
CA THR A 230 5.68 -17.84 6.10
C THR A 230 5.80 -19.15 5.32
N GLU A 231 6.48 -20.15 5.92
CA GLU A 231 6.73 -21.43 5.22
C GLU A 231 5.55 -22.34 5.43
N ASN A 232 4.89 -22.62 6.31
CA ASN A 232 3.80 -23.60 6.44
C ASN A 232 2.45 -22.87 6.47
N ILE A 233 1.93 -22.55 5.29
CA ILE A 233 0.64 -21.87 5.14
C ILE A 233 -0.52 -22.86 5.03
N PRO A 234 -1.68 -22.54 5.65
CA PRO A 234 -1.89 -21.44 6.57
C PRO A 234 -1.30 -21.67 7.97
N SER A 235 -0.66 -20.64 8.53
CA SER A 235 -0.01 -20.68 9.85
C SER A 235 -0.90 -20.11 10.95
N VAL A 236 -0.71 -20.59 12.19
CA VAL A 236 -1.30 -19.97 13.38
C VAL A 236 -0.26 -19.05 14.02
N PHE A 237 -0.53 -17.76 14.04
CA PHE A 237 0.34 -16.75 14.59
C PHE A 237 0.05 -16.44 16.06
N ASN A 238 1.02 -15.82 16.72
CA ASN A 238 0.85 -15.14 17.98
C ASN A 238 1.05 -13.64 17.79
N ALA A 239 0.36 -12.81 18.56
CA ALA A 239 0.58 -11.37 18.59
C ALA A 239 2.02 -11.05 19.04
N ASP A 240 2.61 -10.01 18.44
CA ASP A 240 3.95 -9.52 18.82
C ASP A 240 3.89 -8.67 20.09
N SER A 241 2.76 -8.01 20.30
CA SER A 241 2.44 -7.30 21.54
C SER A 241 0.95 -7.38 21.84
N HIS A 242 0.60 -7.24 23.11
CA HIS A 242 -0.78 -7.24 23.57
C HIS A 242 -0.96 -6.15 24.63
N PHE A 243 -1.63 -5.07 24.23
CA PHE A 243 -1.94 -3.96 25.12
C PHE A 243 -3.24 -4.22 25.87
N THR A 244 -3.15 -4.26 27.21
CA THR A 244 -4.27 -4.57 28.10
C THR A 244 -4.71 -3.37 28.94
N GLY A 245 -4.38 -2.15 28.51
CA GLY A 245 -4.77 -0.92 29.21
C GLY A 245 -6.28 -0.65 29.18
N PHE A 246 -7.04 -1.40 28.37
CA PHE A 246 -8.52 -1.44 28.39
C PHE A 246 -9.00 -2.88 28.23
N GLY A 247 -10.27 -3.14 28.53
CA GLY A 247 -10.85 -4.48 28.46
C GLY A 247 -11.40 -4.80 27.06
N ARG A 248 -12.08 -3.86 26.43
CA ARG A 248 -12.63 -3.98 25.07
C ARG A 248 -12.73 -2.61 24.41
N ALA A 249 -12.83 -2.59 23.10
CA ALA A 249 -13.18 -1.40 22.32
C ALA A 249 -14.11 -1.77 21.17
N HIS A 250 -14.97 -0.85 20.75
CA HIS A 250 -15.86 -1.02 19.61
C HIS A 250 -15.10 -0.83 18.30
N ASN A 251 -14.45 0.34 18.17
CA ASN A 251 -13.63 0.68 17.01
C ASN A 251 -12.25 1.22 17.44
N ILE A 252 -11.33 1.32 16.46
CA ILE A 252 -10.04 1.95 16.62
C ILE A 252 -9.76 2.84 15.39
N VAL A 253 -9.29 4.04 15.61
CA VAL A 253 -8.76 4.91 14.57
C VAL A 253 -7.30 5.23 14.86
N ILE A 254 -6.49 5.39 13.84
CA ILE A 254 -5.06 5.72 13.95
C ILE A 254 -4.79 7.01 13.17
N ASN A 255 -4.09 7.94 13.81
CA ASN A 255 -3.45 9.03 13.10
C ASN A 255 -2.01 8.61 12.78
N GLU A 256 -1.77 8.32 11.50
CA GLU A 256 -0.47 7.83 11.03
C GLU A 256 0.61 8.91 11.12
N ASP A 257 0.25 10.19 11.03
CA ASP A 257 1.20 11.31 11.11
C ASP A 257 1.81 11.45 12.52
N THR A 258 1.04 11.11 13.54
CA THR A 258 1.46 11.28 14.95
C THR A 258 1.82 9.95 15.62
N GLY A 259 1.37 8.82 15.07
CA GLY A 259 1.56 7.49 15.67
C GLY A 259 0.75 7.31 16.95
N TYR A 260 -0.49 7.83 16.97
CA TYR A 260 -1.46 7.60 18.02
C TYR A 260 -2.63 6.76 17.52
N ALA A 261 -3.00 5.77 18.31
CA ALA A 261 -4.24 5.02 18.18
C ALA A 261 -5.28 5.57 19.15
N TYR A 262 -6.51 5.62 18.67
CA TYR A 262 -7.68 6.08 19.43
C TYR A 262 -8.75 5.01 19.47
N PRO A 263 -8.64 4.00 20.38
CA PRO A 263 -9.73 3.08 20.66
C PRO A 263 -10.93 3.83 21.22
N VAL A 264 -12.13 3.58 20.66
CA VAL A 264 -13.39 4.19 21.05
C VAL A 264 -14.40 3.13 21.45
N GLY A 265 -15.46 3.50 22.16
CA GLY A 265 -16.45 2.56 22.69
C GLY A 265 -15.82 1.57 23.69
N ASN A 266 -14.82 2.04 24.43
CA ASN A 266 -14.01 1.21 25.30
C ASN A 266 -14.68 0.92 26.65
N GLN A 267 -14.19 -0.12 27.31
CA GLN A 267 -14.56 -0.45 28.72
C GLN A 267 -13.33 -0.92 29.51
N ASP A 268 -13.43 -0.77 30.82
CA ASP A 268 -12.40 -1.21 31.76
C ASP A 268 -12.14 -2.73 31.70
N PRO A 269 -10.91 -3.16 31.99
CA PRO A 269 -10.60 -4.57 32.19
C PRO A 269 -11.48 -5.19 33.27
N GLY A 270 -11.99 -6.40 33.03
CA GLY A 270 -12.79 -7.15 34.00
C GLY A 270 -14.27 -6.79 34.08
N ARG A 271 -14.75 -5.78 33.36
CA ARG A 271 -16.20 -5.49 33.25
C ARG A 271 -16.94 -6.54 32.44
N ASN A 272 -18.11 -6.93 32.92
CA ASN A 272 -18.95 -7.94 32.24
C ASN A 272 -20.09 -7.26 31.48
N PHE A 273 -20.10 -7.36 30.16
CA PHE A 273 -21.09 -6.79 29.24
C PHE A 273 -22.55 -7.13 29.62
N ASN A 274 -22.81 -8.34 30.12
CA ASN A 274 -24.15 -8.80 30.45
C ASN A 274 -24.79 -8.13 31.66
N ARG A 275 -24.04 -7.33 32.44
CA ARG A 275 -24.51 -6.66 33.64
C ARG A 275 -24.67 -5.15 33.51
N ASP A 276 -24.06 -4.54 32.51
CA ASP A 276 -24.09 -3.10 32.26
C ASP A 276 -24.43 -2.83 30.78
N PRO A 277 -25.71 -2.83 30.40
CA PRO A 277 -26.15 -2.57 29.04
C PRO A 277 -26.02 -1.08 28.62
N GLY A 278 -25.67 -0.19 29.56
CA GLY A 278 -25.29 1.20 29.25
C GLY A 278 -23.80 1.28 28.98
N HIS A 279 -23.43 2.05 28.00
CA HIS A 279 -22.02 2.35 27.66
C HIS A 279 -21.35 3.26 28.71
N GLU A 280 -22.01 3.49 29.84
CA GLU A 280 -21.54 4.36 30.93
C GLU A 280 -20.49 3.67 31.77
N GLY A 281 -19.42 4.42 32.12
CA GLY A 281 -18.40 4.05 33.11
C GLY A 281 -17.27 3.15 32.60
N GLY A 282 -16.89 3.19 31.31
CA GLY A 282 -15.59 2.72 30.85
C GLY A 282 -14.49 3.74 31.14
N LEU A 283 -13.24 3.41 30.86
CA LEU A 283 -12.16 4.40 30.79
C LEU A 283 -12.61 5.55 29.90
N PHE A 284 -12.55 6.76 30.41
CA PHE A 284 -13.03 7.95 29.70
C PHE A 284 -14.50 7.85 29.23
N ASP A 285 -15.36 7.15 30.00
CA ASP A 285 -16.80 6.95 29.74
C ASP A 285 -17.12 6.39 28.32
N GLY A 286 -16.19 5.60 27.75
CA GLY A 286 -16.31 5.06 26.39
C GLY A 286 -15.89 6.02 25.30
N GLY A 287 -15.41 7.20 25.63
CA GLY A 287 -14.80 8.15 24.69
C GLY A 287 -13.42 7.71 24.19
N PRO A 288 -12.82 8.48 23.28
CA PRO A 288 -11.52 8.12 22.71
C PRO A 288 -10.41 8.05 23.76
N MET A 289 -9.65 6.96 23.73
CA MET A 289 -8.41 6.82 24.48
C MET A 289 -7.23 7.23 23.60
N PHE A 290 -6.19 7.79 24.19
CA PHE A 290 -4.99 8.24 23.49
C PHE A 290 -3.85 7.27 23.77
N VAL A 291 -3.62 6.35 22.84
CA VAL A 291 -2.58 5.32 22.98
C VAL A 291 -1.43 5.66 22.03
N ASN A 292 -0.28 5.98 22.56
CA ASN A 292 0.95 6.16 21.81
C ASN A 292 1.43 4.80 21.29
N ILE A 293 1.50 4.65 19.98
CA ILE A 293 1.90 3.42 19.28
C ILE A 293 3.16 3.61 18.41
N GLN A 294 3.90 4.67 18.59
CA GLN A 294 5.17 4.91 17.90
C GLN A 294 6.17 3.76 18.14
N ASN A 295 6.09 3.12 19.29
CA ASN A 295 6.73 1.83 19.54
C ASN A 295 5.66 0.73 19.63
N PRO A 296 5.46 -0.06 18.56
CA PRO A 296 4.41 -1.07 18.53
C PRO A 296 4.57 -2.19 19.56
N THR A 297 5.79 -2.45 20.03
CA THR A 297 6.04 -3.46 21.06
C THR A 297 5.82 -2.97 22.49
N ALA A 298 5.62 -1.66 22.68
CA ALA A 298 5.41 -1.04 23.99
C ALA A 298 4.44 0.15 23.90
N PRO A 299 3.15 -0.06 23.57
CA PRO A 299 2.15 1.00 23.53
C PRO A 299 1.93 1.62 24.91
N ILE A 300 1.66 2.92 24.96
CA ILE A 300 1.50 3.69 26.21
C ILE A 300 0.16 4.43 26.17
N LEU A 301 -0.68 4.24 27.18
CA LEU A 301 -1.86 5.07 27.40
C LEU A 301 -1.43 6.43 27.98
N GLU A 302 -1.65 7.50 27.24
CA GLU A 302 -1.24 8.86 27.62
C GLU A 302 -2.43 9.74 28.06
N GLY A 303 -3.65 9.34 27.77
CA GLY A 303 -4.84 10.09 28.13
C GLY A 303 -6.10 9.60 27.45
N GLY A 304 -7.11 10.45 27.44
CA GLY A 304 -8.38 10.22 26.78
C GLY A 304 -9.34 11.39 26.97
N PHE A 305 -10.51 11.30 26.35
CA PHE A 305 -11.54 12.32 26.40
C PHE A 305 -12.88 11.73 26.80
N SER A 306 -13.48 12.27 27.86
CA SER A 306 -14.74 11.74 28.45
C SER A 306 -15.90 12.71 28.48
N ASN A 307 -15.68 14.00 28.11
CA ASN A 307 -16.67 15.05 28.35
C ASN A 307 -18.00 14.85 27.63
N THR A 308 -18.04 14.04 26.58
CA THR A 308 -19.21 13.77 25.74
C THR A 308 -19.69 12.32 25.86
N GLY A 309 -19.04 11.51 26.71
CA GLY A 309 -19.40 10.11 26.96
C GLY A 309 -18.99 9.18 25.82
N TYR A 310 -19.81 8.17 25.56
CA TYR A 310 -19.54 7.10 24.61
C TYR A 310 -19.34 7.60 23.17
N CYS A 311 -18.22 7.23 22.57
CA CYS A 311 -17.93 7.43 21.16
C CYS A 311 -18.03 6.09 20.43
N HIS A 312 -18.91 6.01 19.42
CA HIS A 312 -19.14 4.78 18.68
C HIS A 312 -18.06 4.56 17.62
N ASP A 313 -17.75 5.62 16.87
CA ASP A 313 -16.75 5.63 15.82
C ASP A 313 -16.06 6.99 15.76
N ALA A 314 -14.90 7.07 15.14
CA ALA A 314 -14.16 8.32 15.03
C ALA A 314 -13.31 8.40 13.76
N GLN A 315 -12.86 9.63 13.46
CA GLN A 315 -11.79 9.91 12.50
C GLN A 315 -10.78 10.83 13.17
N ALA A 316 -9.49 10.61 12.95
CA ALA A 316 -8.41 11.46 13.42
C ALA A 316 -7.67 12.08 12.23
N VAL A 317 -7.44 13.38 12.27
CA VAL A 317 -6.77 14.13 11.18
C VAL A 317 -5.85 15.20 11.73
N ILE A 318 -4.80 15.54 10.96
CA ILE A 318 -4.13 16.83 11.12
C ILE A 318 -4.92 17.84 10.30
N TYR A 319 -5.46 18.85 10.97
CA TYR A 319 -6.32 19.82 10.32
C TYR A 319 -5.53 20.73 9.38
N ASP A 320 -5.94 20.79 8.13
CA ASP A 320 -5.40 21.66 7.07
C ASP A 320 -6.49 22.48 6.36
N GLY A 321 -7.67 22.59 6.97
CA GLY A 321 -8.83 23.27 6.43
C GLY A 321 -8.72 24.80 6.51
N PRO A 322 -9.82 25.52 6.16
CA PRO A 322 -9.81 26.98 6.00
C PRO A 322 -9.73 27.78 7.32
N ASP A 323 -9.97 27.16 8.47
CA ASP A 323 -9.89 27.83 9.76
C ASP A 323 -8.43 27.89 10.25
N SER A 324 -7.81 29.08 10.12
CA SER A 324 -6.41 29.31 10.45
C SER A 324 -6.05 29.03 11.91
N ASP A 325 -7.02 29.08 12.83
CA ASP A 325 -6.79 28.89 14.27
C ASP A 325 -6.56 27.42 14.63
N HIS A 326 -6.88 26.51 13.69
CA HIS A 326 -6.78 25.07 13.87
C HIS A 326 -5.78 24.39 12.93
N ILE A 327 -5.16 25.11 11.98
CA ILE A 327 -4.16 24.51 11.08
C ILE A 327 -3.03 23.86 11.86
N GLY A 328 -2.72 22.60 11.50
CA GLY A 328 -1.66 21.77 12.10
C GLY A 328 -2.04 21.12 13.42
N LYS A 329 -3.26 21.35 13.91
CA LYS A 329 -3.77 20.66 15.11
C LYS A 329 -4.24 19.27 14.79
N GLU A 330 -4.07 18.37 15.72
CA GLU A 330 -4.63 17.02 15.66
C GLU A 330 -6.07 17.03 16.18
N ILE A 331 -7.01 16.70 15.32
CA ILE A 331 -8.44 16.75 15.60
C ILE A 331 -9.03 15.35 15.52
N ILE A 332 -9.78 14.98 16.53
CA ILE A 332 -10.67 13.81 16.49
C ILE A 332 -12.09 14.30 16.18
N ILE A 333 -12.73 13.65 15.21
CA ILE A 333 -14.14 13.78 14.90
C ILE A 333 -14.81 12.52 15.39
N GLY A 334 -15.46 12.59 16.55
CA GLY A 334 -16.12 11.46 17.21
C GLY A 334 -17.58 11.38 16.82
N SER A 335 -18.04 10.19 16.41
CA SER A 335 -19.44 9.90 16.09
C SER A 335 -20.10 9.20 17.27
N ASN A 336 -20.93 9.92 18.02
CA ASN A 336 -21.70 9.39 19.13
C ASN A 336 -23.11 8.97 18.69
N ALA A 337 -23.85 8.32 19.58
CA ALA A 337 -25.22 7.93 19.28
C ALA A 337 -26.16 9.13 19.00
N GLN A 338 -25.84 10.33 19.47
CA GLN A 338 -26.75 11.49 19.45
C GLN A 338 -26.12 12.76 18.83
N HIS A 339 -24.81 12.84 18.70
CA HIS A 339 -24.09 14.02 18.22
C HIS A 339 -22.73 13.64 17.63
N VAL A 340 -22.10 14.59 17.00
CA VAL A 340 -20.71 14.52 16.51
C VAL A 340 -19.88 15.48 17.37
N ASP A 341 -18.75 15.00 17.87
CA ASP A 341 -17.80 15.79 18.62
C ASP A 341 -16.58 16.13 17.77
N ILE A 342 -16.09 17.34 17.91
CA ILE A 342 -14.84 17.77 17.26
C ILE A 342 -13.90 18.18 18.39
N VAL A 343 -12.84 17.40 18.61
CA VAL A 343 -11.97 17.55 19.77
C VAL A 343 -10.53 17.78 19.30
N ASP A 344 -9.95 18.91 19.69
CA ASP A 344 -8.51 19.18 19.57
C ASP A 344 -7.76 18.34 20.60
N VAL A 345 -6.98 17.37 20.12
CA VAL A 345 -6.19 16.44 20.91
C VAL A 345 -4.69 16.62 20.71
N THR A 346 -4.29 17.77 20.17
CA THR A 346 -2.88 18.13 19.99
C THR A 346 -2.09 18.00 21.28
N ASP A 347 -2.63 18.52 22.37
CA ASP A 347 -2.13 18.26 23.72
C ASP A 347 -2.94 17.11 24.36
N LYS A 348 -2.33 15.91 24.40
CA LYS A 348 -2.96 14.70 24.94
C LYS A 348 -3.34 14.83 26.42
N SER A 349 -2.71 15.74 27.15
CA SER A 349 -2.99 16.00 28.58
C SER A 349 -4.14 17.00 28.77
N ASN A 350 -4.50 17.76 27.75
CA ASN A 350 -5.52 18.80 27.84
C ASN A 350 -6.35 18.90 26.53
N PRO A 351 -7.14 17.86 26.21
CA PRO A 351 -8.00 17.87 25.03
C PRO A 351 -9.09 18.95 25.16
N ILE A 352 -9.42 19.61 24.03
CA ILE A 352 -10.37 20.74 23.97
C ILE A 352 -11.51 20.40 22.98
N LEU A 353 -12.77 20.45 23.46
CA LEU A 353 -13.98 20.30 22.64
C LEU A 353 -14.26 21.58 21.88
#